data_f3bbd37b5fac4fc099c97da912ecbb67
#
_entry.id   f3bbd37b5fac4fc099c97da912ecbb67
#
_cell.length_a   1.000
_cell.length_b   1.000
_cell.length_c   1.000
_cell.angle_alpha   90.00
_cell.angle_beta   90.00
_cell.angle_gamma   90.00
#
_symmetry.space_group_name_H-M   'P 1'
#
loop_
_entity.id
_entity.type
_entity.pdbx_description
1 polymer ?
#
loop_
_entity_poly.entity_id
_entity_poly.type
_entity_poly.pdbx_seq_one_letter_code
_entity_poly.pdbx_strand_id
1 'polypeptide(L)'
;MIKPVPKSLFKVDTPRGFFAGILEAGFTIFVLLIAIRFFNAPNYCKAILAAGSSAGLILSPFLMGLWGKSKTPNSIKCGILMASCAFLIFLASSTNQILFFSLLLLMAQICLSQVPSLMIGIYSQIYSKKERGFRFSLNLVLSTLGGMLSSYFLGRYLDLEFADHRIALWTMAFAALFCSLLHFCMPKPLGVPAVVNRLDLFRNIFFIPFKDRLFFRILIAWMILGFGVIMTFPLRIEYLANPNGLNLKNEEIALIAVSNF
;
A
#
# COMPACT_ATOMS: atom_id res chain seq x y z
N MET A 1 -31.15 -14.91 6.05
CA MET A 1 -30.90 -15.36 4.66
C MET A 1 -29.69 -14.61 4.13
N ILE A 2 -28.60 -15.32 3.85
CA ILE A 2 -27.38 -14.75 3.26
C ILE A 2 -27.66 -14.60 1.76
N LYS A 3 -27.74 -13.36 1.26
CA LYS A 3 -27.87 -13.12 -0.18
C LYS A 3 -26.67 -13.73 -0.89
N PRO A 4 -26.87 -14.48 -1.99
CA PRO A 4 -25.76 -15.04 -2.76
C PRO A 4 -24.86 -13.88 -3.23
N VAL A 5 -23.55 -14.06 -3.02
CA VAL A 5 -22.54 -13.09 -3.45
C VAL A 5 -22.63 -12.90 -4.96
N PRO A 6 -22.78 -11.68 -5.47
CA PRO A 6 -22.83 -11.48 -6.91
C PRO A 6 -21.53 -11.98 -7.55
N LYS A 7 -21.64 -12.89 -8.51
CA LYS A 7 -20.48 -13.40 -9.29
C LYS A 7 -19.65 -12.26 -9.93
N SER A 8 -20.29 -11.11 -10.15
CA SER A 8 -19.66 -9.89 -10.66
C SER A 8 -18.56 -9.34 -9.75
N LEU A 9 -18.67 -9.49 -8.43
CA LEU A 9 -17.66 -8.97 -7.50
C LEU A 9 -16.32 -9.67 -7.66
N PHE A 10 -16.34 -10.99 -7.86
CA PHE A 10 -15.12 -11.76 -8.08
C PHE A 10 -14.34 -11.30 -9.32
N LYS A 11 -15.06 -10.98 -10.41
CA LYS A 11 -14.44 -10.49 -11.66
C LYS A 11 -13.74 -9.14 -11.48
N VAL A 12 -14.13 -8.34 -10.49
CA VAL A 12 -13.55 -7.03 -10.20
C VAL A 12 -12.45 -7.12 -9.15
N ASP A 13 -12.64 -7.92 -8.11
CA ASP A 13 -11.72 -8.01 -6.98
C ASP A 13 -10.42 -8.75 -7.33
N THR A 14 -10.49 -9.76 -8.19
CA THR A 14 -9.33 -10.55 -8.65
C THR A 14 -8.27 -9.69 -9.37
N PRO A 15 -8.60 -8.95 -10.44
CA PRO A 15 -7.61 -8.11 -11.11
C PRO A 15 -7.13 -6.96 -10.22
N ARG A 16 -7.97 -6.45 -9.31
CA ARG A 16 -7.55 -5.43 -8.33
C ARG A 16 -6.39 -5.91 -7.46
N GLY A 17 -6.44 -7.17 -6.99
CA GLY A 17 -5.34 -7.75 -6.22
C GLY A 17 -4.01 -7.70 -6.98
N PHE A 18 -4.01 -8.08 -8.25
CA PHE A 18 -2.82 -8.05 -9.09
C PHE A 18 -2.23 -6.65 -9.23
N PHE A 19 -3.04 -5.63 -9.57
CA PHE A 19 -2.55 -4.25 -9.68
C PHE A 19 -2.13 -3.66 -8.33
N ALA A 20 -2.76 -4.05 -7.23
CA ALA A 20 -2.32 -3.65 -5.89
C ALA A 20 -0.91 -4.16 -5.59
N GLY A 21 -0.55 -5.37 -6.05
CA GLY A 21 0.79 -5.92 -5.90
C GLY A 21 1.86 -5.13 -6.66
N ILE A 22 1.55 -4.64 -7.86
CA ILE A 22 2.45 -3.74 -8.61
C ILE A 22 2.76 -2.48 -7.79
N LEU A 23 1.74 -1.89 -7.16
CA LEU A 23 1.91 -0.72 -6.30
C LEU A 23 2.73 -1.03 -5.06
N GLU A 24 2.47 -2.13 -4.41
CA GLU A 24 3.17 -2.56 -3.20
C GLU A 24 4.66 -2.76 -3.48
N ALA A 25 5.00 -3.50 -4.55
CA ALA A 25 6.38 -3.67 -5.01
C ALA A 25 7.01 -2.32 -5.40
N GLY A 26 6.26 -1.45 -6.08
CA GLY A 26 6.69 -0.11 -6.46
C GLY A 26 7.14 0.71 -5.28
N PHE A 27 6.31 0.83 -4.24
CA PHE A 27 6.64 1.58 -3.04
C PHE A 27 7.72 0.92 -2.17
N THR A 28 7.75 -0.39 -2.15
CA THR A 28 8.68 -1.13 -1.29
C THR A 28 10.09 -1.14 -1.88
N ILE A 29 10.24 -1.23 -3.20
CA ILE A 29 11.52 -1.41 -3.88
C ILE A 29 11.90 -0.17 -4.67
N PHE A 30 11.08 0.20 -5.68
CA PHE A 30 11.49 1.13 -6.72
C PHE A 30 11.54 2.58 -6.25
N VAL A 31 10.65 3.01 -5.37
CA VAL A 31 10.67 4.39 -4.85
C VAL A 31 11.99 4.71 -4.16
N LEU A 32 12.46 3.82 -3.29
CA LEU A 32 13.74 4.02 -2.60
C LEU A 32 14.93 3.85 -3.53
N LEU A 33 14.87 2.88 -4.45
CA LEU A 33 15.90 2.63 -5.47
C LEU A 33 16.09 3.85 -6.38
N ILE A 34 15.00 4.45 -6.86
CA ILE A 34 15.01 5.66 -7.68
C ILE A 34 15.59 6.83 -6.88
N ALA A 35 15.18 7.01 -5.62
CA ALA A 35 15.73 8.06 -4.77
C ALA A 35 17.25 7.93 -4.58
N ILE A 36 17.78 6.71 -4.42
CA ILE A 36 19.20 6.47 -4.23
C ILE A 36 19.97 6.72 -5.52
N ARG A 37 19.57 6.09 -6.64
CA ARG A 37 20.38 6.02 -7.86
C ARG A 37 20.20 7.21 -8.79
N PHE A 38 18.97 7.71 -8.93
CA PHE A 38 18.69 8.79 -9.89
C PHE A 38 18.74 10.17 -9.24
N PHE A 39 18.35 10.28 -7.97
CA PHE A 39 18.33 11.56 -7.27
C PHE A 39 19.51 11.77 -6.31
N ASN A 40 20.32 10.75 -6.02
CA ASN A 40 21.34 10.80 -4.96
C ASN A 40 20.78 11.38 -3.66
N ALA A 41 19.62 10.87 -3.25
CA ALA A 41 18.79 11.43 -2.19
C ALA A 41 19.54 11.51 -0.87
N PRO A 42 19.46 12.64 -0.14
CA PRO A 42 19.99 12.76 1.21
C PRO A 42 19.21 11.85 2.18
N ASN A 43 19.86 11.47 3.29
CA ASN A 43 19.33 10.47 4.23
C ASN A 43 17.94 10.83 4.77
N TYR A 44 17.62 12.11 4.99
CA TYR A 44 16.30 12.53 5.45
C TYR A 44 15.18 12.25 4.41
N CYS A 45 15.46 12.41 3.11
CA CYS A 45 14.49 12.08 2.06
C CYS A 45 14.25 10.56 2.00
N LYS A 46 15.32 9.74 2.10
CA LYS A 46 15.21 8.28 2.16
C LYS A 46 14.40 7.84 3.38
N ALA A 47 14.62 8.47 4.54
CA ALA A 47 13.84 8.21 5.74
C ALA A 47 12.36 8.57 5.59
N ILE A 48 12.03 9.69 4.96
CA ILE A 48 10.64 10.09 4.65
C ILE A 48 9.96 9.03 3.77
N LEU A 49 10.63 8.59 2.71
CA LEU A 49 10.10 7.59 1.79
C LEU A 49 9.88 6.23 2.47
N ALA A 50 10.83 5.80 3.30
CA ALA A 50 10.73 4.55 4.05
C ALA A 50 9.64 4.57 5.13
N ALA A 51 9.40 5.73 5.75
CA ALA A 51 8.40 5.89 6.81
C ALA A 51 6.95 6.03 6.29
N GLY A 52 6.75 6.22 4.97
CA GLY A 52 5.47 6.66 4.42
C GLY A 52 4.30 5.71 4.70
N SER A 53 4.48 4.40 4.53
CA SER A 53 3.43 3.41 4.82
C SER A 53 3.09 3.37 6.32
N SER A 54 4.10 3.42 7.18
CA SER A 54 3.92 3.43 8.64
C SER A 54 3.23 4.71 9.11
N ALA A 55 3.62 5.87 8.57
CA ALA A 55 2.95 7.14 8.84
C ALA A 55 1.46 7.10 8.44
N GLY A 56 1.16 6.53 7.28
CA GLY A 56 -0.21 6.35 6.83
C GLY A 56 -1.03 5.43 7.73
N LEU A 57 -0.45 4.34 8.23
CA LEU A 57 -1.12 3.44 9.19
C LEU A 57 -1.39 4.12 10.52
N ILE A 58 -0.46 4.93 11.02
CA ILE A 58 -0.65 5.72 12.26
C ILE A 58 -1.79 6.74 12.08
N LEU A 59 -1.90 7.35 10.90
CA LEU A 59 -2.96 8.31 10.58
C LEU A 59 -4.31 7.64 10.29
N SER A 60 -4.33 6.32 10.01
CA SER A 60 -5.54 5.61 9.60
C SER A 60 -6.71 5.74 10.58
N PRO A 61 -6.57 5.59 11.91
CA PRO A 61 -7.68 5.76 12.84
C PRO A 61 -8.32 7.15 12.78
N PHE A 62 -7.51 8.20 12.56
CA PHE A 62 -7.99 9.58 12.46
C PHE A 62 -8.79 9.79 11.17
N LEU A 63 -8.22 9.34 10.05
CA LEU A 63 -8.85 9.48 8.74
C LEU A 63 -10.14 8.64 8.66
N MET A 64 -10.14 7.43 9.23
CA MET A 64 -11.35 6.61 9.32
C MET A 64 -12.44 7.28 10.18
N GLY A 65 -12.07 7.95 11.27
CA GLY A 65 -12.99 8.74 12.09
C GLY A 65 -13.63 9.92 11.33
N LEU A 66 -12.87 10.57 10.45
CA LEU A 66 -13.38 11.63 9.57
C LEU A 66 -14.34 11.07 8.51
N TRP A 67 -14.00 9.94 7.91
CA TRP A 67 -14.76 9.31 6.83
C TRP A 67 -15.96 8.50 7.33
N GLY A 68 -15.96 8.07 8.59
CA GLY A 68 -17.06 7.33 9.21
C GLY A 68 -18.37 8.12 9.27
N LYS A 69 -18.31 9.45 9.26
CA LYS A 69 -19.51 10.32 9.20
C LYS A 69 -20.09 10.44 7.79
N SER A 70 -19.34 10.10 6.77
CA SER A 70 -19.80 10.20 5.39
C SER A 70 -20.64 8.97 5.01
N LYS A 71 -21.83 9.21 4.47
CA LYS A 71 -22.74 8.19 3.91
C LYS A 71 -22.18 7.55 2.61
N THR A 72 -21.03 8.03 2.12
CA THR A 72 -20.43 7.52 0.89
C THR A 72 -20.00 6.05 1.09
N PRO A 73 -20.30 5.14 0.15
CA PRO A 73 -19.87 3.75 0.19
C PRO A 73 -18.35 3.61 0.30
N ASN A 74 -17.86 2.60 1.03
CA ASN A 74 -16.43 2.39 1.21
C ASN A 74 -15.70 2.10 -0.11
N SER A 75 -16.36 1.47 -1.08
CA SER A 75 -15.80 1.25 -2.41
C SER A 75 -15.49 2.55 -3.14
N ILE A 76 -16.35 3.57 -3.04
CA ILE A 76 -16.12 4.89 -3.63
C ILE A 76 -14.96 5.59 -2.91
N LYS A 77 -14.88 5.48 -1.58
CA LYS A 77 -13.76 6.05 -0.80
C LYS A 77 -12.42 5.43 -1.22
N CYS A 78 -12.37 4.11 -1.37
CA CYS A 78 -11.18 3.41 -1.90
C CYS A 78 -10.83 3.91 -3.31
N GLY A 79 -11.83 4.06 -4.19
CA GLY A 79 -11.62 4.58 -5.54
C GLY A 79 -11.00 5.97 -5.55
N ILE A 80 -11.53 6.89 -4.74
CA ILE A 80 -10.99 8.26 -4.62
C ILE A 80 -9.55 8.24 -4.07
N LEU A 81 -9.27 7.45 -3.04
CA LEU A 81 -7.92 7.34 -2.47
C LEU A 81 -6.91 6.80 -3.48
N MET A 82 -7.30 5.79 -4.26
CA MET A 82 -6.44 5.23 -5.30
C MET A 82 -6.26 6.19 -6.48
N ALA A 83 -7.28 6.95 -6.86
CA ALA A 83 -7.16 8.03 -7.86
C ALA A 83 -6.20 9.13 -7.39
N SER A 84 -6.33 9.56 -6.11
CA SER A 84 -5.42 10.53 -5.51
C SER A 84 -3.98 10.00 -5.45
N CYS A 85 -3.81 8.73 -5.10
CA CYS A 85 -2.51 8.06 -5.12
C CYS A 85 -1.90 8.07 -6.53
N ALA A 86 -2.66 7.69 -7.56
CA ALA A 86 -2.22 7.72 -8.95
C ALA A 86 -1.79 9.12 -9.39
N PHE A 87 -2.57 10.12 -9.06
CA PHE A 87 -2.28 11.52 -9.39
C PHE A 87 -1.00 12.02 -8.73
N LEU A 88 -0.81 11.71 -7.43
CA LEU A 88 0.40 12.09 -6.69
C LEU A 88 1.66 11.41 -7.23
N ILE A 89 1.58 10.13 -7.61
CA ILE A 89 2.70 9.41 -8.24
C ILE A 89 3.01 10.03 -9.62
N PHE A 90 1.98 10.37 -10.39
CA PHE A 90 2.17 11.02 -11.69
C PHE A 90 2.82 12.39 -11.54
N LEU A 91 2.41 13.20 -10.56
CA LEU A 91 3.08 14.47 -10.25
C LEU A 91 4.53 14.24 -9.80
N ALA A 92 4.79 13.22 -8.99
CA ALA A 92 6.14 12.87 -8.56
C ALA A 92 7.05 12.52 -9.74
N SER A 93 6.52 11.88 -10.79
CA SER A 93 7.29 11.56 -12.00
C SER A 93 7.71 12.80 -12.80
N SER A 94 7.01 13.92 -12.61
CA SER A 94 7.26 15.16 -13.35
C SER A 94 8.23 16.12 -12.64
N THR A 95 8.60 15.82 -11.39
CA THR A 95 9.48 16.69 -10.59
C THR A 95 10.92 16.22 -10.62
N ASN A 96 11.84 17.17 -10.65
CA ASN A 96 13.28 16.91 -10.53
C ASN A 96 13.80 17.26 -9.11
N GLN A 97 12.96 17.81 -8.23
CA GLN A 97 13.34 18.18 -6.87
C GLN A 97 13.10 17.02 -5.91
N ILE A 98 14.15 16.46 -5.33
CA ILE A 98 14.08 15.28 -4.46
C ILE A 98 13.17 15.46 -3.24
N LEU A 99 13.16 16.64 -2.62
CA LEU A 99 12.29 16.90 -1.46
C LEU A 99 10.82 16.86 -1.86
N PHE A 100 10.47 17.52 -2.98
CA PHE A 100 9.10 17.55 -3.48
C PHE A 100 8.65 16.15 -3.95
N PHE A 101 9.53 15.42 -4.63
CA PHE A 101 9.35 14.00 -4.98
C PHE A 101 9.01 13.16 -3.74
N SER A 102 9.82 13.29 -2.67
CA SER A 102 9.63 12.52 -1.44
C SER A 102 8.33 12.85 -0.73
N LEU A 103 7.93 14.13 -0.69
CA LEU A 103 6.67 14.55 -0.09
C LEU A 103 5.44 14.08 -0.87
N LEU A 104 5.48 14.12 -2.20
CA LEU A 104 4.38 13.62 -3.04
C LEU A 104 4.19 12.11 -2.86
N LEU A 105 5.27 11.35 -2.83
CA LEU A 105 5.21 9.90 -2.61
C LEU A 105 4.82 9.54 -1.18
N LEU A 106 5.23 10.33 -0.18
CA LEU A 106 4.72 10.19 1.19
C LEU A 106 3.20 10.33 1.23
N MET A 107 2.65 11.37 0.61
CA MET A 107 1.20 11.58 0.53
C MET A 107 0.49 10.45 -0.22
N ALA A 108 1.08 9.95 -1.31
CA ALA A 108 0.57 8.80 -2.04
C ALA A 108 0.52 7.54 -1.18
N GLN A 109 1.55 7.27 -0.38
CA GLN A 109 1.59 6.14 0.57
C GLN A 109 0.55 6.29 1.68
N ILE A 110 0.34 7.50 2.20
CA ILE A 110 -0.73 7.78 3.18
C ILE A 110 -2.10 7.45 2.58
N CYS A 111 -2.37 7.83 1.33
CA CYS A 111 -3.61 7.48 0.65
C CYS A 111 -3.75 5.95 0.50
N LEU A 112 -2.69 5.28 0.05
CA LEU A 112 -2.68 3.83 -0.17
C LEU A 112 -2.93 3.05 1.12
N SER A 113 -2.30 3.43 2.22
CA SER A 113 -2.41 2.73 3.50
C SER A 113 -3.78 2.79 4.16
N GLN A 114 -4.71 3.66 3.68
CA GLN A 114 -6.10 3.68 4.14
C GLN A 114 -6.95 2.58 3.50
N VAL A 115 -6.58 2.12 2.30
CA VAL A 115 -7.39 1.21 1.49
C VAL A 115 -7.63 -0.15 2.16
N PRO A 116 -6.63 -0.82 2.78
CA PRO A 116 -6.85 -2.10 3.45
C PRO A 116 -7.92 -2.04 4.55
N SER A 117 -7.94 -0.98 5.36
CA SER A 117 -8.92 -0.80 6.44
C SER A 117 -10.36 -0.67 5.89
N LEU A 118 -10.54 0.06 4.79
CA LEU A 118 -11.82 0.19 4.10
C LEU A 118 -12.25 -1.13 3.43
N MET A 119 -11.29 -1.87 2.86
CA MET A 119 -11.54 -3.16 2.21
C MET A 119 -12.00 -4.23 3.19
N ILE A 120 -11.46 -4.28 4.41
CA ILE A 120 -11.97 -5.15 5.47
C ILE A 120 -13.47 -4.88 5.71
N GLY A 121 -13.86 -3.61 5.74
CA GLY A 121 -15.27 -3.21 5.85
C GLY A 121 -16.13 -3.71 4.69
N ILE A 122 -15.64 -3.60 3.45
CA ILE A 122 -16.32 -4.11 2.24
C ILE A 122 -16.47 -5.63 2.31
N TYR A 123 -15.37 -6.36 2.59
CA TYR A 123 -15.39 -7.83 2.69
C TYR A 123 -16.31 -8.32 3.79
N SER A 124 -16.39 -7.59 4.93
CA SER A 124 -17.26 -7.98 6.04
C SER A 124 -18.74 -7.91 5.71
N GLN A 125 -19.13 -7.02 4.79
CA GLN A 125 -20.52 -6.82 4.39
C GLN A 125 -20.96 -7.70 3.21
N ILE A 126 -20.02 -8.07 2.34
CA ILE A 126 -20.33 -8.75 1.08
C ILE A 126 -20.09 -10.26 1.17
N TYR A 127 -19.00 -10.69 1.79
CA TYR A 127 -18.62 -12.10 1.85
C TYR A 127 -19.10 -12.78 3.15
N SER A 128 -19.55 -14.02 3.03
CA SER A 128 -19.83 -14.87 4.19
C SER A 128 -18.55 -15.14 4.99
N LYS A 129 -18.68 -15.47 6.28
CA LYS A 129 -17.52 -15.77 7.14
C LYS A 129 -16.62 -16.86 6.55
N LYS A 130 -17.21 -17.88 5.89
CA LYS A 130 -16.47 -18.99 5.27
C LYS A 130 -15.70 -18.59 4.02
N GLU A 131 -16.25 -17.71 3.20
CA GLU A 131 -15.65 -17.30 1.92
C GLU A 131 -14.62 -16.18 2.08
N ARG A 132 -14.74 -15.37 3.13
CA ARG A 132 -13.89 -14.19 3.35
C ARG A 132 -12.40 -14.54 3.41
N GLY A 133 -12.03 -15.60 4.14
CA GLY A 133 -10.65 -16.05 4.24
C GLY A 133 -10.08 -16.46 2.88
N PHE A 134 -10.81 -17.29 2.13
CA PHE A 134 -10.39 -17.72 0.79
C PHE A 134 -10.21 -16.55 -0.17
N ARG A 135 -11.15 -15.59 -0.17
CA ARG A 135 -11.07 -14.41 -1.04
C ARG A 135 -9.90 -13.51 -0.69
N PHE A 136 -9.67 -13.30 0.60
CA PHE A 136 -8.51 -12.54 1.06
C PHE A 136 -7.19 -13.22 0.64
N SER A 137 -7.07 -14.53 0.84
CA SER A 137 -5.87 -15.28 0.44
C SER A 137 -5.64 -15.26 -1.06
N LEU A 138 -6.70 -15.37 -1.87
CA LEU A 138 -6.59 -15.28 -3.33
C LEU A 138 -6.09 -13.91 -3.78
N ASN A 139 -6.60 -12.82 -3.17
CA ASN A 139 -6.10 -11.48 -3.45
C ASN A 139 -4.64 -11.31 -3.06
N LEU A 140 -4.22 -11.90 -1.95
CA LEU A 140 -2.82 -11.86 -1.51
C LEU A 140 -1.91 -12.57 -2.52
N VAL A 141 -2.28 -13.78 -2.98
CA VAL A 141 -1.54 -14.52 -4.02
C VAL A 141 -1.41 -13.69 -5.31
N LEU A 142 -2.51 -13.07 -5.75
CA LEU A 142 -2.49 -12.25 -6.96
C LEU A 142 -1.67 -10.98 -6.78
N SER A 143 -1.70 -10.37 -5.59
CA SER A 143 -0.85 -9.23 -5.25
C SER A 143 0.63 -9.63 -5.30
N THR A 144 0.99 -10.74 -4.70
CA THR A 144 2.36 -11.29 -4.78
C THR A 144 2.80 -11.52 -6.21
N LEU A 145 1.96 -12.16 -7.04
CA LEU A 145 2.25 -12.39 -8.47
C LEU A 145 2.44 -11.07 -9.23
N GLY A 146 1.55 -10.09 -9.01
CA GLY A 146 1.68 -8.77 -9.63
C GLY A 146 2.96 -8.05 -9.20
N GLY A 147 3.31 -8.12 -7.93
CA GLY A 147 4.55 -7.59 -7.38
C GLY A 147 5.79 -8.26 -7.96
N MET A 148 5.81 -9.59 -8.03
CA MET A 148 6.93 -10.36 -8.61
C MET A 148 7.16 -10.02 -10.08
N LEU A 149 6.10 -10.05 -10.89
CA LEU A 149 6.21 -9.76 -12.31
C LEU A 149 6.66 -8.32 -12.56
N SER A 150 6.06 -7.36 -11.87
CA SER A 150 6.47 -5.95 -12.01
C SER A 150 7.91 -5.72 -11.55
N SER A 151 8.35 -6.36 -10.47
CA SER A 151 9.72 -6.25 -9.97
C SER A 151 10.73 -6.81 -10.97
N TYR A 152 10.45 -7.96 -11.57
CA TYR A 152 11.31 -8.53 -12.59
C TYR A 152 11.42 -7.63 -13.83
N PHE A 153 10.30 -7.21 -14.39
CA PHE A 153 10.33 -6.40 -15.62
C PHE A 153 10.87 -4.99 -15.40
N LEU A 154 10.49 -4.32 -14.31
CA LEU A 154 10.98 -2.97 -14.02
C LEU A 154 12.44 -2.98 -13.57
N GLY A 155 12.86 -3.99 -12.78
CA GLY A 155 14.27 -4.13 -12.40
C GLY A 155 15.17 -4.26 -13.62
N ARG A 156 14.81 -5.17 -14.54
CA ARG A 156 15.53 -5.36 -15.80
C ARG A 156 15.50 -4.13 -16.71
N TYR A 157 14.35 -3.45 -16.78
CA TYR A 157 14.25 -2.21 -17.55
C TYR A 157 15.18 -1.13 -17.00
N LEU A 158 15.24 -0.94 -15.68
CA LEU A 158 16.07 0.08 -15.04
C LEU A 158 17.59 -0.20 -15.14
N ASP A 159 18.00 -1.39 -15.59
CA ASP A 159 19.40 -1.74 -15.87
C ASP A 159 19.83 -1.38 -17.31
N LEU A 160 18.91 -0.91 -18.16
CA LEU A 160 19.26 -0.46 -19.50
C LEU A 160 19.96 0.92 -19.44
N GLU A 161 20.94 1.15 -20.32
CA GLU A 161 21.73 2.39 -20.33
C GLU A 161 20.91 3.66 -20.51
N PHE A 162 19.74 3.58 -21.19
CA PHE A 162 18.83 4.71 -21.44
C PHE A 162 17.54 4.64 -20.64
N ALA A 163 17.57 3.93 -19.50
CA ALA A 163 16.36 3.76 -18.71
C ALA A 163 15.91 5.08 -18.06
N ASP A 164 14.66 5.45 -18.30
CA ASP A 164 14.01 6.56 -17.61
C ASP A 164 13.26 6.03 -16.37
N HIS A 165 13.68 6.48 -15.19
CA HIS A 165 13.02 6.13 -13.92
C HIS A 165 11.54 6.50 -13.88
N ARG A 166 11.10 7.45 -14.71
CA ARG A 166 9.68 7.87 -14.82
C ARG A 166 8.78 6.73 -15.26
N ILE A 167 9.26 5.80 -16.07
CA ILE A 167 8.46 4.64 -16.52
C ILE A 167 8.06 3.75 -15.34
N ALA A 168 8.93 3.56 -14.36
CA ALA A 168 8.56 2.83 -13.14
C ALA A 168 7.45 3.55 -12.37
N LEU A 169 7.53 4.87 -12.24
CA LEU A 169 6.49 5.69 -11.60
C LEU A 169 5.19 5.69 -12.40
N TRP A 170 5.26 5.78 -13.73
CA TRP A 170 4.06 5.68 -14.58
C TRP A 170 3.39 4.32 -14.47
N THR A 171 4.15 3.24 -14.44
CA THR A 171 3.61 1.89 -14.22
C THR A 171 2.85 1.82 -12.88
N MET A 172 3.41 2.39 -11.81
CA MET A 172 2.73 2.51 -10.51
C MET A 172 1.47 3.37 -10.60
N ALA A 173 1.54 4.54 -11.27
CA ALA A 173 0.40 5.43 -11.43
C ALA A 173 -0.73 4.77 -12.21
N PHE A 174 -0.43 4.06 -13.30
CA PHE A 174 -1.41 3.28 -14.05
C PHE A 174 -2.01 2.15 -13.22
N ALA A 175 -1.20 1.41 -12.46
CA ALA A 175 -1.70 0.37 -11.57
C ALA A 175 -2.67 0.96 -10.50
N ALA A 176 -2.35 2.12 -9.92
CA ALA A 176 -3.22 2.83 -8.99
C ALA A 176 -4.53 3.28 -9.67
N LEU A 177 -4.45 3.80 -10.89
CA LEU A 177 -5.62 4.22 -11.66
C LEU A 177 -6.53 3.03 -11.97
N PHE A 178 -5.97 1.89 -12.40
CA PHE A 178 -6.74 0.67 -12.63
C PHE A 178 -7.40 0.16 -11.33
N CYS A 179 -6.68 0.15 -10.22
CA CYS A 179 -7.26 -0.16 -8.92
C CYS A 179 -8.42 0.79 -8.57
N SER A 180 -8.28 2.08 -8.85
CA SER A 180 -9.33 3.07 -8.64
C SER A 180 -10.59 2.75 -9.44
N LEU A 181 -10.46 2.49 -10.75
CA LEU A 181 -11.57 2.11 -11.62
C LEU A 181 -12.26 0.85 -11.14
N LEU A 182 -11.49 -0.16 -10.75
CA LEU A 182 -12.05 -1.41 -10.22
C LEU A 182 -12.81 -1.18 -8.90
N HIS A 183 -12.34 -0.29 -8.03
CA HIS A 183 -13.07 0.06 -6.80
C HIS A 183 -14.40 0.77 -7.10
N PHE A 184 -14.46 1.64 -8.10
CA PHE A 184 -15.72 2.26 -8.53
C PHE A 184 -16.73 1.26 -9.13
N CYS A 185 -16.22 0.17 -9.74
CA CYS A 185 -17.04 -0.92 -10.26
C CYS A 185 -17.50 -1.91 -9.18
N MET A 186 -16.96 -1.83 -7.95
CA MET A 186 -17.38 -2.70 -6.85
C MET A 186 -18.81 -2.41 -6.39
N PRO A 187 -19.54 -3.42 -5.88
CA PRO A 187 -20.81 -3.21 -5.20
C PRO A 187 -20.68 -2.16 -4.10
N LYS A 188 -21.69 -1.33 -3.98
CA LYS A 188 -21.74 -0.19 -3.05
C LYS A 188 -22.61 -0.51 -1.83
N PRO A 189 -22.18 -1.39 -0.91
CA PRO A 189 -22.92 -1.57 0.31
C PRO A 189 -22.93 -0.23 1.05
N LEU A 190 -24.12 0.19 1.46
CA LEU A 190 -24.27 1.42 2.24
C LEU A 190 -23.44 1.27 3.50
N GLY A 191 -22.46 2.17 3.67
CA GLY A 191 -21.68 2.22 4.89
C GLY A 191 -22.67 2.42 6.06
N VAL A 192 -22.62 1.53 7.05
CA VAL A 192 -23.30 1.78 8.31
C VAL A 192 -22.58 2.98 8.93
N PRO A 193 -23.21 4.14 9.07
CA PRO A 193 -22.58 5.26 9.72
C PRO A 193 -22.22 4.82 11.15
N ALA A 194 -20.95 4.68 11.43
CA ALA A 194 -20.50 4.47 12.78
C ALA A 194 -20.82 5.78 13.55
N VAL A 195 -21.92 5.78 14.27
CA VAL A 195 -22.26 6.83 15.25
C VAL A 195 -21.32 6.65 16.44
N VAL A 196 -20.03 6.90 16.24
CA VAL A 196 -19.05 6.87 17.29
C VAL A 196 -18.59 8.30 17.55
N ASN A 197 -18.73 8.75 18.78
CA ASN A 197 -18.18 10.02 19.22
C ASN A 197 -16.66 10.00 19.01
N ARG A 198 -16.07 11.04 18.45
CA ARG A 198 -14.62 11.08 18.12
C ARG A 198 -13.75 10.80 19.33
N LEU A 199 -14.11 11.35 20.50
CA LEU A 199 -13.39 11.14 21.74
C LEU A 199 -13.46 9.68 22.21
N ASP A 200 -14.61 9.03 22.05
CA ASP A 200 -14.80 7.63 22.40
C ASP A 200 -14.07 6.71 21.42
N LEU A 201 -14.02 7.05 20.13
CA LEU A 201 -13.24 6.31 19.13
C LEU A 201 -11.75 6.34 19.51
N PHE A 202 -11.22 7.53 19.80
CA PHE A 202 -9.82 7.72 20.19
C PHE A 202 -9.48 6.93 21.45
N ARG A 203 -10.28 7.13 22.49
CA ARG A 203 -10.12 6.43 23.77
C ARG A 203 -10.19 4.92 23.58
N ASN A 204 -11.13 4.43 22.80
CA ASN A 204 -11.28 3.00 22.59
C ASN A 204 -10.13 2.40 21.77
N ILE A 205 -9.63 3.07 20.72
CA ILE A 205 -8.48 2.58 19.94
C ILE A 205 -7.24 2.38 20.81
N PHE A 206 -6.96 3.32 21.71
CA PHE A 206 -5.80 3.21 22.59
C PHE A 206 -6.03 2.23 23.75
N PHE A 207 -7.21 2.14 24.33
CA PHE A 207 -7.46 1.37 25.55
C PHE A 207 -7.99 -0.05 25.31
N ILE A 208 -8.63 -0.35 24.15
CA ILE A 208 -9.09 -1.71 23.84
C ILE A 208 -7.96 -2.73 23.89
N PRO A 209 -6.77 -2.49 23.30
CA PRO A 209 -5.67 -3.47 23.36
C PRO A 209 -5.26 -3.83 24.77
N PHE A 210 -5.35 -2.92 25.74
CA PHE A 210 -4.97 -3.15 27.12
C PHE A 210 -6.06 -3.89 27.95
N LYS A 211 -7.30 -3.89 27.47
CA LYS A 211 -8.41 -4.59 28.14
C LYS A 211 -8.38 -6.10 27.89
N ASP A 212 -7.95 -6.52 26.72
CA ASP A 212 -7.84 -7.95 26.38
C ASP A 212 -6.38 -8.41 26.48
N ARG A 213 -6.11 -9.22 27.52
CA ARG A 213 -4.76 -9.68 27.83
C ARG A 213 -4.16 -10.57 26.73
N LEU A 214 -4.98 -11.37 26.05
CA LEU A 214 -4.53 -12.22 24.95
C LEU A 214 -4.18 -11.37 23.73
N PHE A 215 -5.07 -10.45 23.36
CA PHE A 215 -4.87 -9.52 22.25
C PHE A 215 -3.61 -8.66 22.47
N PHE A 216 -3.40 -8.16 23.70
CA PHE A 216 -2.23 -7.37 24.04
C PHE A 216 -0.91 -8.15 23.85
N ARG A 217 -0.86 -9.41 24.30
CA ARG A 217 0.33 -10.27 24.11
C ARG A 217 0.64 -10.51 22.63
N ILE A 218 -0.39 -10.80 21.83
CA ILE A 218 -0.25 -10.98 20.38
C ILE A 218 0.25 -9.69 19.76
N LEU A 219 -0.31 -8.54 20.15
CA LEU A 219 0.07 -7.24 19.64
C LEU A 219 1.55 -6.92 19.93
N ILE A 220 2.02 -7.17 21.16
CA ILE A 220 3.45 -6.98 21.52
C ILE A 220 4.35 -7.88 20.68
N ALA A 221 4.00 -9.17 20.53
CA ALA A 221 4.79 -10.09 19.71
C ALA A 221 4.89 -9.59 18.24
N TRP A 222 3.77 -9.14 17.68
CA TRP A 222 3.75 -8.54 16.33
C TRP A 222 4.53 -7.24 16.25
N MET A 223 4.50 -6.40 17.29
CA MET A 223 5.28 -5.15 17.31
C MET A 223 6.78 -5.45 17.33
N ILE A 224 7.25 -6.42 18.11
CA ILE A 224 8.67 -6.77 18.16
C ILE A 224 9.13 -7.34 16.83
N LEU A 225 8.40 -8.28 16.24
CA LEU A 225 8.70 -8.85 14.93
C LEU A 225 8.64 -7.78 13.83
N GLY A 226 7.58 -6.98 13.81
CA GLY A 226 7.38 -5.93 12.82
C GLY A 226 8.45 -4.83 12.90
N PHE A 227 8.89 -4.46 14.10
CA PHE A 227 9.96 -3.48 14.28
C PHE A 227 11.26 -3.97 13.63
N GLY A 228 11.65 -5.24 13.85
CA GLY A 228 12.82 -5.82 13.20
C GLY A 228 12.73 -5.81 11.67
N VAL A 229 11.61 -6.22 11.12
CA VAL A 229 11.38 -6.25 9.65
C VAL A 229 11.35 -4.84 9.06
N ILE A 230 10.59 -3.91 9.66
CA ILE A 230 10.43 -2.54 9.13
C ILE A 230 11.75 -1.78 9.17
N MET A 231 12.59 -1.97 10.19
CA MET A 231 13.90 -1.30 10.26
C MET A 231 14.90 -1.86 9.24
N THR A 232 14.92 -3.17 9.05
CA THR A 232 15.92 -3.81 8.18
C THR A 232 15.62 -3.60 6.71
N PHE A 233 14.37 -3.46 6.32
CA PHE A 233 13.96 -3.40 4.93
C PHE A 233 14.54 -2.20 4.15
N PRO A 234 14.41 -0.94 4.60
CA PRO A 234 15.01 0.21 3.93
C PRO A 234 16.54 0.17 3.94
N LEU A 235 17.13 -0.27 5.04
CA LEU A 235 18.59 -0.41 5.16
C LEU A 235 19.14 -1.45 4.18
N ARG A 236 18.40 -2.51 3.94
CA ARG A 236 18.76 -3.54 2.96
C ARG A 236 18.78 -2.97 1.54
N ILE A 237 17.74 -2.24 1.12
CA ILE A 237 17.72 -1.60 -0.20
C ILE A 237 18.85 -0.58 -0.33
N GLU A 238 19.09 0.22 0.71
CA GLU A 238 20.21 1.16 0.74
C GLU A 238 21.54 0.44 0.55
N TYR A 239 21.82 -0.63 1.31
CA TYR A 239 23.07 -1.38 1.23
C TYR A 239 23.28 -2.06 -0.13
N LEU A 240 22.20 -2.59 -0.73
CA LEU A 240 22.27 -3.27 -2.04
C LEU A 240 22.44 -2.27 -3.18
N ALA A 241 21.81 -1.10 -3.11
CA ALA A 241 21.76 -0.12 -4.20
C ALA A 241 22.86 0.94 -4.16
N ASN A 242 23.43 1.23 -2.98
CA ASN A 242 24.41 2.29 -2.81
C ASN A 242 25.73 1.95 -3.49
N PRO A 243 26.36 2.89 -4.24
CA PRO A 243 27.69 2.70 -4.81
C PRO A 243 28.79 2.35 -3.79
N ASN A 244 28.64 2.82 -2.53
CA ASN A 244 29.53 2.49 -1.42
C ASN A 244 29.16 1.16 -0.71
N GLY A 245 28.07 0.52 -1.10
CA GLY A 245 27.63 -0.79 -0.62
C GLY A 245 27.98 -1.89 -1.63
N LEU A 246 27.02 -2.82 -1.86
CA LEU A 246 27.23 -3.90 -2.83
C LEU A 246 27.05 -3.46 -4.29
N ASN A 247 26.35 -2.35 -4.52
CA ASN A 247 26.08 -1.79 -5.84
C ASN A 247 25.57 -2.83 -6.86
N LEU A 248 24.62 -3.67 -6.44
CA LEU A 248 24.05 -4.72 -7.29
C LEU A 248 23.20 -4.10 -8.41
N LYS A 249 22.95 -4.87 -9.48
CA LYS A 249 22.03 -4.47 -10.54
C LYS A 249 20.60 -4.31 -10.01
N ASN A 250 19.80 -3.46 -10.68
CA ASN A 250 18.41 -3.23 -10.27
C ASN A 250 17.56 -4.50 -10.34
N GLU A 251 17.82 -5.36 -11.35
CA GLU A 251 17.20 -6.69 -11.47
C GLU A 251 17.50 -7.56 -10.25
N GLU A 252 18.75 -7.63 -9.82
CA GLU A 252 19.18 -8.42 -8.66
C GLU A 252 18.54 -7.92 -7.37
N ILE A 253 18.51 -6.60 -7.16
CA ILE A 253 17.86 -5.97 -6.01
C ILE A 253 16.36 -6.29 -6.00
N ALA A 254 15.70 -6.19 -7.16
CA ALA A 254 14.30 -6.49 -7.30
C ALA A 254 13.99 -7.95 -7.00
N LEU A 255 14.79 -8.90 -7.50
CA LEU A 255 14.63 -10.33 -7.23
C LEU A 255 14.85 -10.67 -5.75
N ILE A 256 15.90 -10.10 -5.14
CA ILE A 256 16.17 -10.27 -3.70
C ILE A 256 15.00 -9.70 -2.85
N ALA A 257 14.46 -8.56 -3.23
CA ALA A 257 13.36 -7.94 -2.49
C ALA A 257 12.06 -8.75 -2.64
N VAL A 258 11.79 -9.30 -3.82
CA VAL A 258 10.63 -10.17 -4.09
C VAL A 258 10.65 -11.45 -3.26
N SER A 259 11.81 -11.98 -2.92
CA SER A 259 11.90 -13.19 -2.09
C SER A 259 11.32 -13.01 -0.66
N ASN A 260 10.91 -11.81 -0.28
CA ASN A 260 10.27 -11.52 1.02
C ASN A 260 8.74 -11.32 0.92
N PHE A 261 8.16 -11.41 -0.26
CA PHE A 261 6.71 -11.44 -0.46
C PHE A 261 6.19 -12.89 -0.44
#